data_651cf0bc965261621b0713a01f74c613
#
_entry.id   651cf0bc965261621b0713a01f74c613
#
_cell.length_a   1.000
_cell.length_b   1.000
_cell.length_c   1.000
_cell.angle_alpha   90.00
_cell.angle_beta   90.00
_cell.angle_gamma   90.00
#
_symmetry.space_group_name_H-M   'P 1'
#
loop_
_entity.id
_entity.type
_entity.pdbx_description
1 polymer ?
#
loop_
_entity_poly.entity_id
_entity_poly.type
_entity_poly.pdbx_seq_one_letter_code
_entity_poly.pdbx_strand_id
1 'polypeptide(L)'
;EGKKLQKALKNPELQQALKDGKLLSETIKDDKALADVKFPVFVADIDGAIKYILPTYGVGLWGPVWGYISLNEDKNTVYGVLFDHKGETPGLGAEITQPFFQKQFSGKTIFENSTLKAITVKKGGNATGAHEVDAISGGTITSKGVETMIGDYLKCYEQFLKQIQ
;
A
#
# COMPACT_ATOMS: atom_id res chain seq x y z
N GLU A 1 -17.46 -3.13 -1.00
CA GLU A 1 -16.35 -2.16 -0.77
C GLU A 1 -15.32 -2.20 -1.91
N GLY A 2 -14.77 -3.35 -2.31
CA GLY A 2 -13.75 -3.45 -3.36
C GLY A 2 -14.18 -2.88 -4.73
N LYS A 3 -15.44 -3.03 -5.13
CA LYS A 3 -15.93 -2.46 -6.41
C LYS A 3 -16.00 -0.93 -6.41
N LYS A 4 -16.31 -0.30 -5.26
CA LYS A 4 -16.35 1.16 -5.11
C LYS A 4 -14.95 1.74 -5.13
N LEU A 5 -14.01 1.11 -4.44
CA LEU A 5 -12.59 1.47 -4.48
C LEU A 5 -12.03 1.33 -5.90
N GLN A 6 -12.28 0.20 -6.59
CA GLN A 6 -11.87 0.02 -7.98
C GLN A 6 -12.43 1.08 -8.94
N LYS A 7 -13.65 1.57 -8.70
CA LYS A 7 -14.24 2.65 -9.51
C LYS A 7 -13.53 3.99 -9.25
N ALA A 8 -13.24 4.30 -7.99
CA ALA A 8 -12.47 5.50 -7.63
C ALA A 8 -11.04 5.46 -8.21
N LEU A 9 -10.42 4.28 -8.25
CA LEU A 9 -9.06 4.07 -8.76
C LEU A 9 -8.93 4.12 -10.30
N LYS A 10 -10.04 4.19 -11.05
CA LYS A 10 -10.02 4.45 -12.51
C LYS A 10 -9.82 5.93 -12.87
N ASN A 11 -9.65 6.80 -11.89
CA ASN A 11 -9.35 8.21 -12.12
C ASN A 11 -8.03 8.35 -12.91
N PRO A 12 -7.99 9.12 -14.04
CA PRO A 12 -6.79 9.34 -14.83
C PRO A 12 -5.61 9.94 -14.05
N GLU A 13 -5.89 10.79 -13.06
CA GLU A 13 -4.86 11.41 -12.20
C GLU A 13 -4.18 10.35 -11.31
N LEU A 14 -4.96 9.41 -10.77
CA LEU A 14 -4.41 8.27 -10.02
C LEU A 14 -3.53 7.38 -10.90
N GLN A 15 -3.95 7.14 -12.14
CA GLN A 15 -3.16 6.35 -13.08
C GLN A 15 -1.86 7.07 -13.48
N GLN A 16 -1.87 8.40 -13.56
CA GLN A 16 -0.66 9.18 -13.81
C GLN A 16 0.27 9.13 -12.59
N ALA A 17 -0.26 9.28 -11.37
CA ALA A 17 0.52 9.20 -10.14
C ALA A 17 1.25 7.84 -9.98
N LEU A 18 0.68 6.74 -10.47
CA LEU A 18 1.37 5.46 -10.51
C LEU A 18 2.56 5.45 -11.46
N LYS A 19 2.44 6.11 -12.62
CA LYS A 19 3.56 6.26 -13.56
C LYS A 19 4.68 7.11 -12.96
N ASP A 20 4.30 8.18 -12.26
CA ASP A 20 5.23 9.05 -11.56
C ASP A 20 5.85 8.35 -10.34
N GLY A 21 5.13 7.46 -9.68
CA GLY A 21 5.60 6.62 -8.59
C GLY A 21 6.79 5.72 -8.95
N LYS A 22 6.92 5.36 -10.24
CA LYS A 22 8.11 4.64 -10.72
C LYS A 22 9.38 5.48 -10.59
N LEU A 23 9.32 6.77 -10.91
CA LEU A 23 10.44 7.70 -10.74
C LEU A 23 10.75 7.93 -9.25
N LEU A 24 9.71 7.95 -8.41
CA LEU A 24 9.84 8.16 -6.97
C LEU A 24 10.47 6.97 -6.26
N SER A 25 10.22 5.73 -6.68
CA SER A 25 10.79 4.54 -6.04
C SER A 25 12.31 4.46 -6.15
N GLU A 26 12.89 5.08 -7.18
CA GLU A 26 14.35 5.19 -7.34
C GLU A 26 14.90 6.31 -6.44
N THR A 27 14.12 7.33 -6.18
CA THR A 27 14.48 8.52 -5.38
C THR A 27 14.30 8.29 -3.87
N ILE A 28 13.37 7.42 -3.45
CA ILE A 28 13.08 7.11 -2.03
C ILE A 28 14.30 6.57 -1.25
N LYS A 29 15.32 6.10 -1.94
CA LYS A 29 16.56 5.61 -1.33
C LYS A 29 17.56 6.72 -0.98
N ASP A 30 17.29 7.97 -1.35
CA ASP A 30 18.14 9.13 -1.08
C ASP A 30 17.35 10.18 -0.28
N ASP A 31 17.61 10.27 1.02
CA ASP A 31 16.93 11.20 1.94
C ASP A 31 17.05 12.68 1.52
N LYS A 32 18.13 13.06 0.81
CA LYS A 32 18.29 14.42 0.31
C LYS A 32 17.43 14.70 -0.92
N ALA A 33 17.26 13.68 -1.78
CA ALA A 33 16.41 13.81 -2.96
C ALA A 33 14.92 13.80 -2.59
N LEU A 34 14.54 13.25 -1.43
CA LEU A 34 13.16 13.24 -0.94
C LEU A 34 12.66 14.61 -0.46
N ALA A 35 13.53 15.50 -0.04
CA ALA A 35 13.16 16.79 0.58
C ALA A 35 12.26 17.66 -0.30
N ASP A 36 12.41 17.58 -1.63
CA ASP A 36 11.66 18.37 -2.60
C ASP A 36 10.57 17.57 -3.34
N VAL A 37 10.39 16.29 -3.01
CA VAL A 37 9.40 15.44 -3.68
C VAL A 37 8.02 15.59 -3.06
N LYS A 38 7.03 15.89 -3.89
CA LYS A 38 5.62 15.93 -3.48
C LYS A 38 4.98 14.57 -3.73
N PHE A 39 4.53 13.92 -2.67
CA PHE A 39 3.78 12.67 -2.74
C PHE A 39 2.29 12.97 -2.87
N PRO A 40 1.60 12.47 -3.90
CA PRO A 40 0.19 12.73 -4.08
C PRO A 40 -0.64 11.97 -3.03
N VAL A 41 -1.60 12.67 -2.43
CA VAL A 41 -2.65 12.09 -1.60
C VAL A 41 -3.98 12.35 -2.30
N PHE A 42 -4.71 11.30 -2.62
CA PHE A 42 -6.04 11.44 -3.19
C PHE A 42 -7.09 11.28 -2.09
N VAL A 43 -8.10 12.14 -2.15
CA VAL A 43 -9.19 12.13 -1.19
C VAL A 43 -10.46 11.67 -1.91
N ALA A 44 -11.13 10.68 -1.36
CA ALA A 44 -12.39 10.19 -1.88
C ALA A 44 -13.46 10.21 -0.78
N ASP A 45 -14.66 10.64 -1.14
CA ASP A 45 -15.86 10.41 -0.35
C ASP A 45 -16.47 9.07 -0.77
N ILE A 46 -16.58 8.16 0.17
CA ILE A 46 -17.20 6.85 -0.04
C ILE A 46 -18.32 6.68 0.98
N ASP A 47 -19.56 6.79 0.52
CA ASP A 47 -20.77 6.68 1.35
C ASP A 47 -20.80 7.71 2.49
N GLY A 48 -20.32 8.95 2.25
CA GLY A 48 -20.26 10.03 3.23
C GLY A 48 -19.08 9.95 4.19
N ALA A 49 -18.14 9.05 3.95
CA ALA A 49 -16.93 8.92 4.75
C ALA A 49 -15.66 9.19 3.93
N ILE A 50 -14.82 10.08 4.42
CA ILE A 50 -13.56 10.44 3.76
C ILE A 50 -12.58 9.26 3.80
N LYS A 51 -11.93 9.01 2.66
CA LYS A 51 -10.85 8.04 2.51
C LYS A 51 -9.64 8.72 1.87
N TYR A 52 -8.46 8.46 2.43
CA TYR A 52 -7.19 8.91 1.89
C TYR A 52 -6.56 7.77 1.10
N ILE A 53 -6.27 7.99 -0.18
CA ILE A 53 -5.71 6.98 -1.08
C ILE A 53 -4.28 7.37 -1.38
N LEU A 54 -3.35 6.51 -1.04
CA LEU A 54 -1.91 6.69 -1.17
C LEU A 54 -1.40 5.72 -2.25
N PRO A 55 -0.89 6.21 -3.39
CA PRO A 55 -0.21 5.37 -4.36
C PRO A 55 1.09 4.81 -3.79
N THR A 56 1.40 3.56 -4.17
CA THR A 56 2.62 2.87 -3.76
C THR A 56 3.26 2.16 -4.95
N TYR A 57 4.59 2.09 -4.98
CA TYR A 57 5.35 1.40 -6.00
C TYR A 57 6.56 0.69 -5.40
N GLY A 58 6.85 -0.52 -5.85
CA GLY A 58 7.96 -1.32 -5.33
C GLY A 58 8.40 -2.41 -6.29
N VAL A 59 9.11 -3.39 -5.77
CA VAL A 59 9.66 -4.51 -6.53
C VAL A 59 9.27 -5.82 -5.87
N GLY A 60 8.71 -6.73 -6.67
CA GLY A 60 8.48 -8.12 -6.31
C GLY A 60 9.67 -9.02 -6.64
N LEU A 61 9.41 -10.30 -6.90
CA LEU A 61 10.45 -11.24 -7.30
C LEU A 61 10.91 -11.03 -8.75
N TRP A 62 9.98 -10.83 -9.66
CA TRP A 62 10.26 -10.77 -11.10
C TRP A 62 10.14 -9.37 -11.71
N GLY A 63 9.81 -8.38 -10.92
CA GLY A 63 9.75 -7.03 -11.43
C GLY A 63 8.88 -6.10 -10.60
N PRO A 64 8.43 -4.99 -11.21
CA PRO A 64 7.63 -4.01 -10.51
C PRO A 64 6.33 -4.58 -9.96
N VAL A 65 6.01 -4.17 -8.74
CA VAL A 65 4.70 -4.27 -8.11
C VAL A 65 4.26 -2.87 -7.69
N TRP A 66 2.98 -2.59 -7.75
CA TRP A 66 2.43 -1.30 -7.39
C TRP A 66 1.02 -1.44 -6.84
N GLY A 67 0.49 -0.35 -6.33
CA GLY A 67 -0.87 -0.34 -5.88
C GLY A 67 -1.24 0.90 -5.10
N TYR A 68 -2.30 0.75 -4.35
CA TYR A 68 -2.87 1.79 -3.50
C TYR A 68 -3.15 1.23 -2.13
N ILE A 69 -2.84 2.00 -1.11
CA ILE A 69 -3.36 1.80 0.24
C ILE A 69 -4.36 2.92 0.54
N SER A 70 -5.56 2.54 0.94
CA SER A 70 -6.59 3.49 1.35
C SER A 70 -6.77 3.44 2.86
N LEU A 71 -6.73 4.60 3.49
CA LEU A 71 -6.93 4.77 4.92
C LEU A 71 -8.29 5.40 5.20
N ASN A 72 -8.87 5.10 6.34
CA ASN A 72 -10.02 5.78 6.88
C ASN A 72 -9.67 7.23 7.27
N GLU A 73 -10.68 7.99 7.67
CA GLU A 73 -10.56 9.38 8.10
C GLU A 73 -9.58 9.57 9.26
N ASP A 74 -9.42 8.54 10.11
CA ASP A 74 -8.45 8.49 11.20
C ASP A 74 -6.98 8.44 10.75
N LYS A 75 -6.72 8.33 9.44
CA LYS A 75 -5.39 8.18 8.83
C LYS A 75 -4.53 7.06 9.42
N ASN A 76 -5.14 6.14 10.12
CA ASN A 76 -4.49 5.01 10.79
C ASN A 76 -5.04 3.67 10.32
N THR A 77 -6.35 3.53 10.25
CA THR A 77 -7.00 2.27 9.90
C THR A 77 -7.09 2.09 8.40
N VAL A 78 -6.55 0.99 7.90
CA VAL A 78 -6.63 0.63 6.48
C VAL A 78 -8.08 0.31 6.11
N TYR A 79 -8.64 1.08 5.19
CA TYR A 79 -9.92 0.78 4.57
C TYR A 79 -9.81 -0.37 3.57
N GLY A 80 -8.74 -0.37 2.77
CA GLY A 80 -8.47 -1.42 1.80
C GLY A 80 -7.20 -1.15 1.01
N VAL A 81 -6.80 -2.14 0.25
CA VAL A 81 -5.66 -2.06 -0.67
C VAL A 81 -6.05 -2.59 -2.04
N LEU A 82 -5.31 -2.17 -3.05
CA LEU A 82 -5.32 -2.78 -4.37
C LEU A 82 -3.87 -2.90 -4.83
N PHE A 83 -3.46 -4.11 -5.21
CA PHE A 83 -2.13 -4.37 -5.75
C PHE A 83 -2.20 -4.93 -7.15
N ASP A 84 -1.15 -4.66 -7.92
CA ASP A 84 -0.93 -5.20 -9.26
C ASP A 84 0.57 -5.41 -9.48
N HIS A 85 0.93 -6.09 -10.55
CA HIS A 85 2.30 -6.45 -10.88
C HIS A 85 2.54 -6.46 -12.39
N LYS A 86 3.80 -6.39 -12.80
CA LYS A 86 4.16 -6.45 -14.22
C LYS A 86 4.31 -7.89 -14.74
N GLY A 87 4.88 -8.80 -13.94
CA GLY A 87 5.27 -10.12 -14.47
C GLY A 87 5.51 -11.18 -13.41
N GLU A 88 4.81 -11.11 -12.26
CA GLU A 88 4.88 -12.15 -11.24
C GLU A 88 4.23 -13.46 -11.74
N THR A 89 4.68 -14.59 -11.21
CA THR A 89 4.21 -15.91 -11.65
C THR A 89 2.80 -16.20 -11.13
N PRO A 90 1.84 -16.58 -12.03
CA PRO A 90 0.51 -17.03 -11.63
C PRO A 90 0.55 -18.20 -10.62
N GLY A 91 -0.36 -18.18 -9.66
CA GLY A 91 -0.39 -19.14 -8.56
C GLY A 91 0.67 -18.92 -7.47
N LEU A 92 1.59 -17.96 -7.66
CA LEU A 92 2.66 -17.60 -6.73
C LEU A 92 2.61 -16.10 -6.44
N GLY A 93 3.62 -15.32 -6.89
CA GLY A 93 3.68 -13.88 -6.65
C GLY A 93 2.53 -13.07 -7.24
N ALA A 94 1.96 -13.50 -8.36
CA ALA A 94 0.82 -12.83 -9.00
C ALA A 94 -0.44 -12.80 -8.10
N GLU A 95 -0.53 -13.69 -7.12
CA GLU A 95 -1.68 -13.76 -6.21
C GLU A 95 -1.81 -12.53 -5.28
N ILE A 96 -0.85 -11.61 -5.28
CA ILE A 96 -1.00 -10.31 -4.61
C ILE A 96 -2.21 -9.52 -5.14
N THR A 97 -2.65 -9.79 -6.37
CA THR A 97 -3.83 -9.19 -7.00
C THR A 97 -5.15 -9.77 -6.50
N GLN A 98 -5.11 -10.91 -5.82
CA GLN A 98 -6.30 -11.65 -5.46
C GLN A 98 -6.95 -11.14 -4.17
N PRO A 99 -8.29 -11.21 -4.10
CA PRO A 99 -9.04 -10.73 -2.95
C PRO A 99 -8.64 -11.39 -1.62
N PHE A 100 -8.24 -12.66 -1.62
CA PHE A 100 -7.87 -13.35 -0.38
C PHE A 100 -6.61 -12.76 0.27
N PHE A 101 -5.67 -12.22 -0.53
CA PHE A 101 -4.50 -11.53 -0.01
C PHE A 101 -4.85 -10.08 0.38
N GLN A 102 -5.51 -9.34 -0.52
CA GLN A 102 -5.79 -7.92 -0.33
C GLN A 102 -6.75 -7.65 0.84
N LYS A 103 -7.74 -8.50 1.04
CA LYS A 103 -8.72 -8.35 2.14
C LYS A 103 -8.10 -8.44 3.52
N GLN A 104 -6.95 -9.08 3.68
CA GLN A 104 -6.26 -9.17 4.96
C GLN A 104 -5.81 -7.80 5.51
N PHE A 105 -5.61 -6.83 4.63
CA PHE A 105 -5.17 -5.49 5.01
C PHE A 105 -6.31 -4.64 5.59
N SER A 106 -7.55 -4.90 5.23
CA SER A 106 -8.70 -4.14 5.76
C SER A 106 -8.80 -4.26 7.27
N GLY A 107 -8.96 -3.11 7.94
CA GLY A 107 -9.01 -3.03 9.41
C GLY A 107 -7.65 -3.11 10.11
N LYS A 108 -6.54 -3.33 9.39
CA LYS A 108 -5.20 -3.21 9.98
C LYS A 108 -4.86 -1.76 10.26
N THR A 109 -3.96 -1.53 11.21
CA THR A 109 -3.50 -0.19 11.59
C THR A 109 -2.05 0.03 11.20
N ILE A 110 -1.69 1.30 10.95
CA ILE A 110 -0.34 1.67 10.55
C ILE A 110 0.41 2.48 11.63
N PHE A 111 -0.25 2.78 12.75
CA PHE A 111 0.38 3.38 13.92
C PHE A 111 0.14 2.53 15.18
N GLU A 112 1.15 2.48 16.02
CA GLU A 112 1.10 1.94 17.38
C GLU A 112 1.67 3.01 18.33
N ASN A 113 0.85 3.52 19.26
CA ASN A 113 1.25 4.59 20.21
C ASN A 113 1.91 5.79 19.48
N SER A 114 1.26 6.30 18.44
CA SER A 114 1.74 7.41 17.60
C SER A 114 3.06 7.15 16.84
N THR A 115 3.58 5.94 16.86
CA THR A 115 4.74 5.51 16.09
C THR A 115 4.29 4.79 14.83
N LEU A 116 4.81 5.21 13.68
CA LEU A 116 4.53 4.54 12.41
C LEU A 116 5.05 3.10 12.46
N LYS A 117 4.16 2.14 12.21
CA LYS A 117 4.44 0.72 12.21
C LYS A 117 3.99 0.10 10.90
N ALA A 118 4.94 -0.31 10.08
CA ALA A 118 4.63 -0.97 8.82
C ALA A 118 3.85 -2.28 9.04
N ILE A 119 2.95 -2.58 8.10
CA ILE A 119 2.25 -3.87 8.10
C ILE A 119 3.23 -4.96 7.69
N THR A 120 3.46 -5.89 8.58
CA THR A 120 4.40 -7.01 8.39
C THR A 120 3.72 -8.18 7.69
N VAL A 121 4.39 -8.78 6.73
CA VAL A 121 3.94 -9.99 6.05
C VAL A 121 4.58 -11.22 6.73
N LYS A 122 3.75 -12.07 7.32
CA LYS A 122 4.16 -13.28 8.05
C LYS A 122 4.13 -14.51 7.14
N LYS A 123 5.18 -15.31 7.18
CA LYS A 123 5.19 -16.62 6.54
C LYS A 123 4.48 -17.64 7.44
N GLY A 124 3.67 -18.50 6.86
CA GLY A 124 3.11 -19.65 7.57
C GLY A 124 1.68 -19.53 8.08
N GLY A 125 0.91 -18.50 7.66
CA GLY A 125 -0.53 -18.44 7.95
C GLY A 125 -0.87 -18.15 9.42
N ASN A 126 -0.05 -17.36 10.11
CA ASN A 126 -0.17 -17.09 11.54
C ASN A 126 -0.29 -15.60 11.87
N ALA A 127 -0.73 -14.77 10.93
CA ALA A 127 -0.90 -13.34 11.15
C ALA A 127 -2.17 -13.07 11.96
N THR A 128 -2.03 -12.66 13.21
CA THR A 128 -3.15 -12.34 14.11
C THR A 128 -3.12 -10.89 14.60
N GLY A 129 -1.98 -10.21 14.45
CA GLY A 129 -1.79 -8.85 14.95
C GLY A 129 -2.46 -7.76 14.11
N ALA A 130 -2.67 -6.59 14.73
CA ALA A 130 -3.21 -5.41 14.07
C ALA A 130 -2.32 -4.89 12.92
N HIS A 131 -1.05 -5.26 12.90
CA HIS A 131 -0.04 -4.85 11.91
C HIS A 131 0.51 -6.05 11.13
N GLU A 132 -0.26 -7.12 10.96
CA GLU A 132 0.22 -8.35 10.35
C GLU A 132 -0.76 -8.90 9.33
N VAL A 133 -0.22 -9.44 8.23
CA VAL A 133 -0.94 -10.20 7.21
C VAL A 133 -0.15 -11.44 6.83
N ASP A 134 -0.80 -12.47 6.29
CA ASP A 134 -0.15 -13.68 5.85
C ASP A 134 0.44 -13.55 4.45
N ALA A 135 1.63 -14.09 4.25
CA ALA A 135 2.24 -14.20 2.95
C ALA A 135 1.50 -15.20 2.06
N ILE A 136 1.60 -15.00 0.77
CA ILE A 136 1.17 -15.97 -0.23
C ILE A 136 2.09 -17.18 -0.17
N SER A 137 1.51 -18.38 -0.06
CA SER A 137 2.26 -19.63 -0.14
C SER A 137 2.95 -19.74 -1.50
N GLY A 138 4.25 -20.01 -1.52
CA GLY A 138 5.05 -19.98 -2.75
C GLY A 138 5.36 -18.58 -3.31
N GLY A 139 4.66 -17.52 -2.86
CA GLY A 139 4.84 -16.12 -3.26
C GLY A 139 5.46 -15.24 -2.17
N THR A 140 6.22 -15.81 -1.24
CA THR A 140 6.74 -15.10 -0.05
C THR A 140 7.61 -13.91 -0.43
N ILE A 141 8.47 -14.01 -1.45
CA ILE A 141 9.39 -12.93 -1.86
C ILE A 141 8.58 -11.74 -2.37
N THR A 142 7.60 -11.96 -3.23
CA THR A 142 6.73 -10.90 -3.75
C THR A 142 5.88 -10.29 -2.63
N SER A 143 5.36 -11.12 -1.72
CA SER A 143 4.60 -10.65 -0.54
C SER A 143 5.47 -9.75 0.35
N LYS A 144 6.75 -10.09 0.53
CA LYS A 144 7.73 -9.26 1.23
C LYS A 144 8.06 -7.98 0.45
N GLY A 145 8.07 -8.04 -0.88
CA GLY A 145 8.17 -6.85 -1.72
C GLY A 145 7.01 -5.87 -1.49
N VAL A 146 5.79 -6.37 -1.33
CA VAL A 146 4.61 -5.55 -0.95
C VAL A 146 4.78 -4.95 0.45
N GLU A 147 5.29 -5.71 1.44
CA GLU A 147 5.58 -5.19 2.78
C GLU A 147 6.56 -4.00 2.70
N THR A 148 7.68 -4.19 2.00
CA THR A 148 8.70 -3.15 1.82
C THR A 148 8.12 -1.92 1.11
N MET A 149 7.38 -2.13 0.02
CA MET A 149 6.71 -1.08 -0.73
C MET A 149 5.80 -0.23 0.16
N ILE A 150 4.92 -0.86 0.93
CA ILE A 150 4.01 -0.14 1.84
C ILE A 150 4.81 0.59 2.91
N GLY A 151 5.78 -0.07 3.55
CA GLY A 151 6.57 0.51 4.62
C GLY A 151 7.35 1.75 4.18
N ASP A 152 7.99 1.70 3.01
CA ASP A 152 8.77 2.81 2.48
C ASP A 152 7.87 4.00 2.11
N TYR A 153 6.74 3.75 1.44
CA TYR A 153 5.83 4.82 1.08
C TYR A 153 5.12 5.43 2.30
N LEU A 154 4.72 4.64 3.29
CA LEU A 154 4.13 5.18 4.51
C LEU A 154 5.09 6.12 5.26
N LYS A 155 6.40 5.86 5.26
CA LYS A 155 7.41 6.79 5.78
C LYS A 155 7.40 8.12 5.04
N CYS A 156 7.28 8.09 3.71
CA CYS A 156 7.20 9.32 2.91
C CYS A 156 5.94 10.14 3.21
N TYR A 157 4.85 9.47 3.57
CA TYR A 157 3.58 10.11 3.95
C TYR A 157 3.48 10.43 5.45
N GLU A 158 4.43 10.04 6.28
CA GLU A 158 4.33 10.11 7.75
C GLU A 158 3.98 11.50 8.27
N GLN A 159 4.57 12.55 7.70
CA GLN A 159 4.28 13.93 8.08
C GLN A 159 2.80 14.30 7.83
N PHE A 160 2.25 13.90 6.69
CA PHE A 160 0.83 14.10 6.37
C PHE A 160 -0.07 13.27 7.31
N LEU A 161 0.31 12.02 7.58
CA LEU A 161 -0.47 11.09 8.38
C LEU A 161 -0.57 11.54 9.85
N LYS A 162 0.46 12.22 10.37
CA LYS A 162 0.50 12.72 11.75
C LYS A 162 -0.22 14.06 11.98
N GLN A 163 -0.64 14.78 10.95
CA GLN A 163 -1.21 16.14 11.07
C GLN A 163 -2.60 16.21 11.75
N ILE A 164 -3.24 15.09 12.09
CA ILE A 164 -4.57 15.06 12.74
C ILE A 164 -4.63 13.87 13.72
N GLN A 165 -3.73 13.79 14.62
CA GLN A 165 -3.89 12.89 15.78
C GLN A 165 -4.02 13.71 17.06
#